data_af28e4e9c74dfd3941bd3cf2a8d6d8b4
#
_entry.id   af28e4e9c74dfd3941bd3cf2a8d6d8b4
#
_cell.length_a   1.000
_cell.length_b   1.000
_cell.length_c   1.000
_cell.angle_alpha   90.00
_cell.angle_beta   90.00
_cell.angle_gamma   90.00
#
_symmetry.space_group_name_H-M   'P 1'
#
loop_
_entity.id
_entity.type
_entity.pdbx_description
1 polymer ?
#
loop_
_entity_poly.entity_id
_entity_poly.type
_entity_poly.pdbx_seq_one_letter_code
_entity_poly.pdbx_strand_id
1 'polypeptide(L)'
;RALHHLPRIQARNLHGDRLAGNRFAYALFDAGEIRITDLSDPWAPKTQRFPAGKQPYDALVTPDGRYYIAGLFGEDGLALLDTWQPEQGTRKILSGYGRGQEPLPVFKMPHLRGWAIAGGRAYLPAIGRHEVLVVDTGTWQEVGRIPVKSQPVFVMARPDGRQIWVNFAFPDYSEVQVIDTLSGKVVKTLSPGKA
;
A
#
# COMPACT_ATOMS: atom_id res chain seq x y z
N ARG A 1 -12.66 2.58 43.31
CA ARG A 1 -12.13 1.64 42.28
C ARG A 1 -11.60 2.49 41.16
N ALA A 2 -10.27 2.59 41.04
CA ALA A 2 -9.57 3.38 40.06
C ALA A 2 -9.75 2.76 38.67
N LEU A 3 -10.40 3.50 37.77
CA LEU A 3 -10.34 3.22 36.35
C LEU A 3 -8.90 3.53 35.89
N HIS A 4 -8.12 2.47 35.67
CA HIS A 4 -6.81 2.60 35.09
C HIS A 4 -6.94 3.33 33.75
N HIS A 5 -6.29 4.47 33.64
CA HIS A 5 -6.09 5.18 32.38
C HIS A 5 -5.33 4.23 31.42
N LEU A 6 -6.08 3.59 30.52
CA LEU A 6 -5.49 3.04 29.33
C LEU A 6 -4.91 4.23 28.55
N PRO A 7 -3.65 4.19 28.10
CA PRO A 7 -3.11 5.23 27.28
C PRO A 7 -4.05 5.42 26.08
N ARG A 8 -4.52 6.64 25.86
CA ARG A 8 -5.27 7.00 24.66
C ARG A 8 -4.35 6.72 23.48
N ILE A 9 -4.51 5.54 22.88
CA ILE A 9 -3.98 5.30 21.54
C ILE A 9 -4.76 6.27 20.65
N GLN A 10 -4.12 7.36 20.29
CA GLN A 10 -4.67 8.21 19.23
C GLN A 10 -4.59 7.37 17.96
N ALA A 11 -5.67 6.69 17.64
CA ALA A 11 -5.84 5.96 16.39
C ALA A 11 -6.01 6.97 15.25
N ARG A 12 -5.00 7.79 15.03
CA ARG A 12 -4.88 8.55 13.79
C ARG A 12 -4.45 7.53 12.73
N ASN A 13 -5.35 7.27 11.79
CA ASN A 13 -5.14 6.43 10.62
C ASN A 13 -4.93 4.94 10.94
N LEU A 14 -5.96 4.30 11.49
CA LEU A 14 -6.05 2.85 11.56
C LEU A 14 -6.46 2.31 10.19
N HIS A 15 -5.49 1.86 9.40
CA HIS A 15 -5.75 1.12 8.17
C HIS A 15 -5.66 -0.37 8.49
N GLY A 16 -6.82 -1.03 8.53
CA GLY A 16 -6.90 -2.43 8.90
C GLY A 16 -7.65 -3.25 7.86
N ASP A 17 -7.26 -4.51 7.73
CA ASP A 17 -7.86 -5.49 6.85
C ASP A 17 -8.21 -6.77 7.59
N ARG A 18 -9.33 -7.38 7.20
CA ARG A 18 -9.76 -8.66 7.74
C ARG A 18 -8.96 -9.80 7.11
N LEU A 19 -8.40 -10.65 7.97
CA LEU A 19 -7.75 -11.89 7.60
C LEU A 19 -8.69 -13.09 7.83
N ALA A 20 -8.33 -14.25 7.29
CA ALA A 20 -9.04 -15.48 7.58
C ALA A 20 -8.97 -15.82 9.09
N GLY A 21 -9.99 -16.53 9.61
CA GLY A 21 -10.02 -17.02 10.98
C GLY A 21 -10.28 -15.94 12.03
N ASN A 22 -11.18 -15.00 11.77
CA ASN A 22 -11.54 -13.89 12.69
C ASN A 22 -10.35 -13.03 13.14
N ARG A 23 -9.31 -12.94 12.33
CA ARG A 23 -8.14 -12.11 12.57
C ARG A 23 -8.27 -10.77 11.85
N PHE A 24 -7.70 -9.75 12.45
CA PHE A 24 -7.65 -8.39 11.90
C PHE A 24 -6.21 -7.88 11.94
N ALA A 25 -5.67 -7.50 10.78
CA ALA A 25 -4.35 -6.89 10.66
C ALA A 25 -4.48 -5.38 10.53
N TYR A 26 -3.60 -4.64 11.18
CA TYR A 26 -3.61 -3.17 11.14
C TYR A 26 -2.22 -2.61 11.44
N ALA A 27 -1.97 -1.42 10.91
CA ALA A 27 -0.74 -0.66 11.16
C ALA A 27 -1.00 0.46 12.16
N LEU A 28 -0.04 0.71 13.04
CA LEU A 28 -0.06 1.80 14.01
C LEU A 28 1.06 2.78 13.70
N PHE A 29 0.68 3.96 13.26
CA PHE A 29 1.56 5.02 12.79
C PHE A 29 2.63 5.41 13.81
N ASP A 30 2.21 5.83 15.01
CA ASP A 30 3.14 6.33 16.02
C ASP A 30 3.95 5.22 16.70
N ALA A 31 3.38 4.01 16.77
CA ALA A 31 4.06 2.86 17.36
C ALA A 31 5.10 2.23 16.43
N GLY A 32 5.03 2.49 15.11
CA GLY A 32 5.91 1.85 14.14
C GLY A 32 5.67 0.35 14.01
N GLU A 33 4.44 -0.10 14.23
CA GLU A 33 4.10 -1.52 14.32
C GLU A 33 3.00 -1.91 13.34
N ILE A 34 3.08 -3.15 12.85
CA ILE A 34 1.94 -3.91 12.34
C ILE A 34 1.47 -4.81 13.46
N ARG A 35 0.15 -4.95 13.61
CA ARG A 35 -0.46 -5.86 14.58
C ARG A 35 -1.45 -6.78 13.92
N ILE A 36 -1.53 -8.01 14.42
CA ILE A 36 -2.58 -8.96 14.10
C ILE A 36 -3.31 -9.29 15.40
N THR A 37 -4.62 -9.00 15.43
CA THR A 37 -5.48 -9.35 16.56
C THR A 37 -6.40 -10.49 16.16
N ASP A 38 -6.37 -11.55 16.95
CA ASP A 38 -7.31 -12.66 16.88
C ASP A 38 -8.53 -12.34 17.75
N LEU A 39 -9.68 -12.34 17.09
CA LEU A 39 -11.01 -12.06 17.68
C LEU A 39 -11.85 -13.33 17.79
N SER A 40 -11.25 -14.53 17.73
CA SER A 40 -11.98 -15.79 17.89
C SER A 40 -12.65 -15.89 19.25
N ASP A 41 -12.04 -15.32 20.28
CA ASP A 41 -12.67 -15.00 21.55
C ASP A 41 -12.76 -13.46 21.72
N PRO A 42 -13.95 -12.87 21.48
CA PRO A 42 -14.11 -11.41 21.55
C PRO A 42 -13.89 -10.85 22.98
N TRP A 43 -14.00 -11.66 24.00
CA TRP A 43 -13.83 -11.26 25.38
C TRP A 43 -12.36 -11.36 25.86
N ALA A 44 -11.53 -12.11 25.10
CA ALA A 44 -10.11 -12.27 25.35
C ALA A 44 -9.28 -12.17 24.05
N PRO A 45 -9.28 -11.01 23.36
CA PRO A 45 -8.56 -10.85 22.11
C PRO A 45 -7.06 -11.00 22.29
N LYS A 46 -6.42 -11.73 21.39
CA LYS A 46 -4.98 -11.94 21.40
C LYS A 46 -4.32 -11.12 20.32
N THR A 47 -3.34 -10.30 20.67
CA THR A 47 -2.64 -9.43 19.72
C THR A 47 -1.17 -9.78 19.63
N GLN A 48 -0.74 -10.07 18.41
CA GLN A 48 0.68 -10.17 18.04
C GLN A 48 1.15 -8.81 17.50
N ARG A 49 2.43 -8.45 17.77
CA ARG A 49 3.03 -7.18 17.41
C ARG A 49 4.29 -7.41 16.60
N PHE A 50 4.45 -6.65 15.52
CA PHE A 50 5.55 -6.77 14.58
C PHE A 50 6.13 -5.38 14.31
N PRO A 51 7.41 -5.11 14.63
CA PRO A 51 8.07 -3.88 14.26
C PRO A 51 8.00 -3.68 12.74
N ALA A 52 7.53 -2.53 12.26
CA ALA A 52 7.32 -2.27 10.85
C ALA A 52 8.28 -1.22 10.26
N GLY A 53 8.85 -0.36 11.09
CA GLY A 53 9.63 0.80 10.66
C GLY A 53 8.95 2.11 10.99
N LYS A 54 9.42 3.21 10.40
CA LYS A 54 8.96 4.54 10.77
C LYS A 54 7.60 4.87 10.16
N GLN A 55 6.61 5.08 11.03
CA GLN A 55 5.31 5.60 10.67
C GLN A 55 4.61 4.78 9.57
N PRO A 56 4.32 3.49 9.80
CA PRO A 56 3.53 2.71 8.86
C PRO A 56 2.15 3.37 8.73
N TYR A 57 1.76 3.70 7.51
CA TYR A 57 0.58 4.53 7.25
C TYR A 57 -0.53 3.75 6.58
N ASP A 58 -0.51 3.65 5.28
CA ASP A 58 -1.54 2.97 4.50
C ASP A 58 -1.10 1.53 4.21
N ALA A 59 -2.05 0.62 4.14
CA ALA A 59 -1.75 -0.78 3.98
C ALA A 59 -2.77 -1.52 3.13
N LEU A 60 -2.33 -2.62 2.54
CA LEU A 60 -3.19 -3.56 1.84
C LEU A 60 -2.89 -4.99 2.26
N VAL A 61 -3.89 -5.85 2.10
CA VAL A 61 -3.72 -7.31 2.10
C VAL A 61 -3.77 -7.80 0.65
N THR A 62 -2.86 -8.70 0.28
CA THR A 62 -2.92 -9.33 -1.04
C THR A 62 -4.22 -10.13 -1.21
N PRO A 63 -4.72 -10.33 -2.46
CA PRO A 63 -5.99 -11.01 -2.69
C PRO A 63 -6.10 -12.41 -2.09
N ASP A 64 -4.98 -13.11 -1.94
CA ASP A 64 -4.89 -14.43 -1.29
C ASP A 64 -4.86 -14.35 0.24
N GLY A 65 -4.82 -13.14 0.81
CA GLY A 65 -4.76 -12.91 2.26
C GLY A 65 -3.38 -13.17 2.88
N ARG A 66 -2.36 -13.48 2.08
CA ARG A 66 -1.06 -13.90 2.60
C ARG A 66 -0.21 -12.75 3.11
N TYR A 67 -0.09 -11.67 2.32
CA TYR A 67 0.81 -10.58 2.69
C TYR A 67 0.02 -9.36 3.14
N TYR A 68 0.37 -8.85 4.30
CA TYR A 68 -0.01 -7.51 4.76
C TYR A 68 1.17 -6.58 4.50
N ILE A 69 0.94 -5.52 3.71
CA ILE A 69 1.98 -4.62 3.27
C ILE A 69 1.61 -3.21 3.70
N ALA A 70 2.46 -2.59 4.51
CA ALA A 70 2.28 -1.23 5.00
C ALA A 70 3.32 -0.28 4.40
N GLY A 71 2.87 0.87 3.93
CA GLY A 71 3.75 1.95 3.51
C GLY A 71 4.39 2.65 4.71
N LEU A 72 5.64 3.10 4.56
CA LEU A 72 6.38 3.78 5.60
C LEU A 72 6.41 5.29 5.35
N PHE A 73 5.57 6.06 6.05
CA PHE A 73 5.50 7.50 5.86
C PHE A 73 6.78 8.22 6.32
N GLY A 74 7.43 7.73 7.36
CA GLY A 74 8.63 8.32 7.98
C GLY A 74 9.95 7.94 7.30
N GLU A 75 9.93 6.98 6.37
CA GLU A 75 11.10 6.52 5.64
C GLU A 75 10.69 5.91 4.29
N ASP A 76 11.66 5.66 3.41
CA ASP A 76 11.40 5.01 2.13
C ASP A 76 11.26 3.48 2.31
N GLY A 77 10.49 2.87 1.39
CA GLY A 77 10.20 1.45 1.40
C GLY A 77 8.87 1.09 2.04
N LEU A 78 8.61 -0.19 2.11
CA LEU A 78 7.39 -0.79 2.62
C LEU A 78 7.73 -1.89 3.62
N ALA A 79 6.88 -2.07 4.63
CA ALA A 79 6.96 -3.21 5.55
C ALA A 79 6.02 -4.31 5.05
N LEU A 80 6.56 -5.50 4.83
CA LEU A 80 5.81 -6.69 4.43
C LEU A 80 5.79 -7.69 5.58
N LEU A 81 4.60 -8.14 5.95
CA LEU A 81 4.36 -9.23 6.89
C LEU A 81 3.69 -10.41 6.17
N ASP A 82 4.31 -11.59 6.23
CA ASP A 82 3.66 -12.84 5.80
C ASP A 82 2.71 -13.31 6.89
N THR A 83 1.40 -13.16 6.67
CA THR A 83 0.38 -13.53 7.67
C THR A 83 0.21 -15.05 7.81
N TRP A 84 0.80 -15.83 6.90
CA TRP A 84 0.82 -17.29 6.99
C TRP A 84 2.03 -17.79 7.78
N GLN A 85 3.10 -16.99 7.87
CA GLN A 85 4.33 -17.25 8.62
C GLN A 85 4.72 -16.05 9.50
N PRO A 86 3.83 -15.60 10.39
CA PRO A 86 4.04 -14.36 11.15
C PRO A 86 5.25 -14.43 12.10
N GLU A 87 5.69 -15.62 12.46
CA GLU A 87 6.88 -15.83 13.29
C GLU A 87 8.17 -15.33 12.62
N GLN A 88 8.19 -15.17 11.30
CA GLN A 88 9.32 -14.58 10.59
C GLN A 88 9.42 -13.06 10.77
N GLY A 89 8.37 -12.43 11.31
CA GLY A 89 8.30 -11.00 11.48
C GLY A 89 8.11 -10.23 10.18
N THR A 90 8.35 -8.94 10.26
CA THR A 90 8.30 -8.06 9.08
C THR A 90 9.65 -8.02 8.36
N ARG A 91 9.59 -7.82 7.04
CA ARG A 91 10.77 -7.46 6.26
C ARG A 91 10.52 -6.20 5.45
N LYS A 92 11.56 -5.39 5.26
CA LYS A 92 11.50 -4.22 4.40
C LYS A 92 11.66 -4.64 2.94
N ILE A 93 10.75 -4.17 2.09
CA ILE A 93 10.79 -4.35 0.64
C ILE A 93 10.83 -3.00 -0.05
N LEU A 94 11.29 -2.97 -1.30
CA LEU A 94 11.34 -1.78 -2.15
C LEU A 94 11.96 -0.57 -1.43
N SER A 95 13.15 -0.72 -0.87
CA SER A 95 13.80 0.30 -0.01
C SER A 95 14.05 1.64 -0.73
N GLY A 96 14.08 1.66 -2.07
CA GLY A 96 14.16 2.88 -2.87
C GLY A 96 12.82 3.49 -3.25
N TYR A 97 11.70 2.90 -2.80
CA TYR A 97 10.37 3.38 -3.10
C TYR A 97 9.92 4.40 -2.04
N GLY A 98 9.67 5.62 -2.44
CA GLY A 98 9.32 6.66 -1.51
C GLY A 98 9.05 8.00 -2.18
N ARG A 99 9.54 9.06 -1.56
CA ARG A 99 9.22 10.45 -1.88
C ARG A 99 9.67 10.92 -3.26
N GLY A 100 10.69 10.27 -3.84
CA GLY A 100 11.35 10.81 -5.02
C GLY A 100 12.09 12.11 -4.73
N GLN A 101 12.41 12.86 -5.79
CA GLN A 101 13.14 14.14 -5.68
C GLN A 101 12.22 15.36 -5.71
N GLU A 102 10.94 15.21 -6.02
CA GLU A 102 10.01 16.32 -6.09
C GLU A 102 9.53 16.75 -4.70
N PRO A 103 9.43 18.06 -4.45
CA PRO A 103 8.77 18.57 -3.25
C PRO A 103 7.27 18.30 -3.35
N LEU A 104 6.81 17.26 -2.68
CA LEU A 104 5.39 16.92 -2.65
C LEU A 104 4.70 17.70 -1.53
N PRO A 105 3.69 18.53 -1.84
CA PRO A 105 3.07 19.38 -0.84
C PRO A 105 2.29 18.61 0.23
N VAL A 106 1.73 17.44 -0.12
CA VAL A 106 0.83 16.71 0.77
C VAL A 106 1.13 15.21 0.83
N PHE A 107 1.48 14.57 -0.28
CA PHE A 107 1.58 13.12 -0.39
C PHE A 107 3.03 12.68 -0.50
N LYS A 108 3.61 12.32 0.62
CA LYS A 108 4.95 11.73 0.64
C LYS A 108 4.92 10.24 0.32
N MET A 109 3.72 9.64 0.27
CA MET A 109 3.54 8.21 0.11
C MET A 109 2.39 7.88 -0.80
N PRO A 110 2.55 6.84 -1.59
CA PRO A 110 1.46 6.29 -2.36
C PRO A 110 0.38 5.73 -1.42
N HIS A 111 -0.85 5.88 -1.83
CA HIS A 111 -1.96 5.21 -1.18
C HIS A 111 -1.93 3.72 -1.57
N LEU A 112 -1.64 2.85 -0.63
CA LEU A 112 -1.50 1.42 -0.91
C LEU A 112 -2.79 0.76 -1.38
N ARG A 113 -3.94 1.25 -0.95
CA ARG A 113 -5.23 0.83 -1.53
C ARG A 113 -5.42 1.30 -2.97
N GLY A 114 -4.55 2.17 -3.45
CA GLY A 114 -4.45 2.59 -4.84
C GLY A 114 -3.47 1.76 -5.68
N TRP A 115 -3.13 0.54 -5.24
CA TRP A 115 -2.35 -0.41 -6.05
C TRP A 115 -3.24 -1.29 -6.88
N ALA A 116 -2.69 -1.72 -8.01
CA ALA A 116 -3.27 -2.79 -8.81
C ALA A 116 -2.43 -4.06 -8.65
N ILE A 117 -3.12 -5.20 -8.54
CA ILE A 117 -2.49 -6.52 -8.62
C ILE A 117 -3.13 -7.26 -9.79
N ALA A 118 -2.31 -7.69 -10.76
CA ALA A 118 -2.75 -8.41 -11.95
C ALA A 118 -1.63 -9.28 -12.51
N GLY A 119 -1.94 -10.52 -12.88
CA GLY A 119 -1.01 -11.41 -13.56
C GLY A 119 0.29 -11.69 -12.79
N GLY A 120 0.23 -11.85 -11.48
CA GLY A 120 1.42 -12.06 -10.64
C GLY A 120 2.29 -10.82 -10.45
N ARG A 121 1.79 -9.64 -10.80
CA ARG A 121 2.49 -8.36 -10.67
C ARG A 121 1.66 -7.37 -9.87
N ALA A 122 2.34 -6.55 -9.07
CA ALA A 122 1.78 -5.37 -8.44
C ALA A 122 2.26 -4.12 -9.18
N TYR A 123 1.34 -3.18 -9.37
CA TYR A 123 1.57 -1.89 -10.02
C TYR A 123 1.40 -0.79 -8.99
N LEU A 124 2.47 -0.05 -8.73
CA LEU A 124 2.55 0.92 -7.63
C LEU A 124 2.77 2.33 -8.18
N PRO A 125 2.00 3.33 -7.75
CA PRO A 125 2.23 4.71 -8.15
C PRO A 125 3.49 5.27 -7.49
N ALA A 126 4.49 5.65 -8.27
CA ALA A 126 5.69 6.35 -7.81
C ALA A 126 5.53 7.86 -8.04
N ILE A 127 4.82 8.53 -7.13
CA ILE A 127 4.33 9.91 -7.27
C ILE A 127 5.46 10.87 -7.65
N GLY A 128 6.54 10.88 -6.89
CA GLY A 128 7.65 11.82 -7.11
C GLY A 128 8.57 11.47 -8.29
N ARG A 129 8.22 10.45 -9.07
CA ARG A 129 9.01 10.02 -10.24
C ARG A 129 8.23 10.00 -11.54
N HIS A 130 6.93 10.27 -11.50
CA HIS A 130 6.01 10.17 -12.65
C HIS A 130 6.08 8.78 -13.32
N GLU A 131 6.07 7.76 -12.50
CA GLU A 131 6.19 6.37 -12.94
C GLU A 131 5.20 5.47 -12.21
N VAL A 132 4.83 4.37 -12.84
CA VAL A 132 4.21 3.23 -12.19
C VAL A 132 5.28 2.14 -12.08
N LEU A 133 5.62 1.74 -10.87
CA LEU A 133 6.52 0.61 -10.63
C LEU A 133 5.78 -0.70 -10.91
N VAL A 134 6.49 -1.63 -11.51
CA VAL A 134 6.03 -3.00 -11.71
C VAL A 134 6.84 -3.91 -10.81
N VAL A 135 6.16 -4.61 -9.92
CA VAL A 135 6.77 -5.45 -8.89
C VAL A 135 6.27 -6.88 -9.04
N ASP A 136 7.17 -7.84 -9.02
CA ASP A 136 6.83 -9.25 -8.98
C ASP A 136 6.28 -9.62 -7.61
N THR A 137 5.08 -10.21 -7.54
CA THR A 137 4.42 -10.51 -6.25
C THR A 137 4.95 -11.77 -5.57
N GLY A 138 5.71 -12.61 -6.26
CA GLY A 138 6.37 -13.77 -5.67
C GLY A 138 7.62 -13.39 -4.90
N THR A 139 8.40 -12.44 -5.43
CA THR A 139 9.67 -12.01 -4.85
C THR A 139 9.60 -10.67 -4.13
N TRP A 140 8.61 -9.85 -4.45
CA TRP A 140 8.47 -8.46 -4.02
C TRP A 140 9.64 -7.57 -4.44
N GLN A 141 10.18 -7.86 -5.62
CA GLN A 141 11.22 -7.05 -6.25
C GLN A 141 10.67 -6.27 -7.43
N GLU A 142 11.24 -5.10 -7.65
CA GLU A 142 10.95 -4.30 -8.84
C GLU A 142 11.45 -5.02 -10.09
N VAL A 143 10.59 -5.17 -11.08
CA VAL A 143 10.89 -5.81 -12.36
C VAL A 143 10.71 -4.87 -13.56
N GLY A 144 10.23 -3.66 -13.33
CA GLY A 144 10.07 -2.66 -14.37
C GLY A 144 9.49 -1.35 -13.89
N ARG A 145 9.48 -0.37 -14.78
CA ARG A 145 8.91 0.96 -14.58
C ARG A 145 8.20 1.40 -15.84
N ILE A 146 7.07 2.03 -15.67
CA ILE A 146 6.26 2.56 -16.76
C ILE A 146 6.15 4.07 -16.58
N PRO A 147 6.80 4.88 -17.41
CA PRO A 147 6.65 6.33 -17.37
C PRO A 147 5.19 6.73 -17.64
N VAL A 148 4.71 7.69 -16.85
CA VAL A 148 3.37 8.27 -16.98
C VAL A 148 3.46 9.79 -17.04
N LYS A 149 2.35 10.45 -17.41
CA LYS A 149 2.34 11.88 -17.70
C LYS A 149 2.71 12.78 -16.53
N SER A 150 2.27 12.42 -15.32
CA SER A 150 2.38 13.28 -14.14
C SER A 150 2.46 12.43 -12.88
N GLN A 151 2.23 13.02 -11.73
CA GLN A 151 2.26 12.39 -10.42
C GLN A 151 1.11 11.36 -10.26
N PRO A 152 1.35 10.05 -10.41
CA PRO A 152 0.31 9.04 -10.27
C PRO A 152 -0.11 8.92 -8.81
N VAL A 153 -1.42 8.83 -8.54
CA VAL A 153 -1.95 8.70 -7.17
C VAL A 153 -2.58 7.33 -6.94
N PHE A 154 -3.52 6.96 -7.79
CA PHE A 154 -4.17 5.65 -7.73
C PHE A 154 -3.95 4.87 -9.01
N VAL A 155 -3.74 3.58 -8.83
CA VAL A 155 -3.52 2.63 -9.90
C VAL A 155 -4.50 1.49 -9.72
N MET A 156 -5.38 1.27 -10.70
CA MET A 156 -6.45 0.28 -10.61
C MET A 156 -6.40 -0.68 -11.79
N ALA A 157 -6.51 -1.97 -11.52
CA ALA A 157 -6.59 -2.97 -12.57
C ALA A 157 -8.03 -3.13 -13.09
N ARG A 158 -8.17 -3.26 -14.40
CA ARG A 158 -9.40 -3.82 -14.98
C ARG A 158 -9.55 -5.28 -14.49
N PRO A 159 -10.77 -5.78 -14.26
CA PRO A 159 -10.98 -7.11 -13.67
C PRO A 159 -10.29 -8.26 -14.38
N ASP A 160 -10.09 -8.17 -15.71
CA ASP A 160 -9.36 -9.17 -16.49
C ASP A 160 -7.83 -9.03 -16.43
N GLY A 161 -7.31 -8.03 -15.72
CA GLY A 161 -5.88 -7.76 -15.56
C GLY A 161 -5.16 -7.25 -16.80
N ARG A 162 -5.86 -7.00 -17.91
CA ARG A 162 -5.23 -6.56 -19.17
C ARG A 162 -4.88 -5.08 -19.22
N GLN A 163 -5.51 -4.29 -18.38
CA GLN A 163 -5.31 -2.84 -18.34
C GLN A 163 -5.17 -2.37 -16.92
N ILE A 164 -4.28 -1.40 -16.75
CA ILE A 164 -4.10 -0.63 -15.51
C ILE A 164 -4.48 0.81 -15.82
N TRP A 165 -5.34 1.36 -14.98
CA TRP A 165 -5.83 2.73 -15.08
C TRP A 165 -5.15 3.57 -14.01
N VAL A 166 -4.60 4.72 -14.40
CA VAL A 166 -3.80 5.60 -13.54
C VAL A 166 -4.39 6.99 -13.57
N ASN A 167 -4.75 7.53 -12.40
CA ASN A 167 -5.10 8.93 -12.24
C ASN A 167 -3.93 9.73 -11.65
N PHE A 168 -4.02 11.04 -11.70
CA PHE A 168 -2.94 11.95 -11.34
C PHE A 168 -3.35 12.93 -10.24
N ALA A 169 -2.33 13.46 -9.54
CA ALA A 169 -2.46 14.62 -8.69
C ALA A 169 -2.56 15.92 -9.53
N PHE A 170 -2.78 17.04 -8.84
CA PHE A 170 -2.72 18.36 -9.50
C PHE A 170 -1.33 18.58 -10.15
N PRO A 171 -1.24 19.17 -11.37
CA PRO A 171 -2.32 19.83 -12.10
C PRO A 171 -3.15 18.92 -13.05
N ASP A 172 -2.75 17.67 -13.25
CA ASP A 172 -3.31 16.78 -14.27
C ASP A 172 -4.45 15.88 -13.76
N TYR A 173 -5.08 16.24 -12.63
CA TYR A 173 -6.15 15.44 -11.99
C TYR A 173 -7.39 15.19 -12.85
N SER A 174 -7.55 15.92 -13.94
CA SER A 174 -8.65 15.72 -14.90
C SER A 174 -8.34 14.65 -15.96
N GLU A 175 -7.17 14.03 -15.89
CA GLU A 175 -6.75 13.03 -16.86
C GLU A 175 -6.58 11.65 -16.23
N VAL A 176 -6.71 10.64 -17.07
CA VAL A 176 -6.47 9.23 -16.73
C VAL A 176 -5.67 8.60 -17.86
N GLN A 177 -4.62 7.87 -17.51
CA GLN A 177 -3.89 7.07 -18.47
C GLN A 177 -4.21 5.58 -18.31
N VAL A 178 -4.21 4.88 -19.45
CA VAL A 178 -4.43 3.45 -19.54
C VAL A 178 -3.13 2.78 -19.97
N ILE A 179 -2.64 1.88 -19.16
CA ILE A 179 -1.48 1.05 -19.44
C ILE A 179 -1.98 -0.33 -19.88
N ASP A 180 -1.43 -0.83 -20.97
CA ASP A 180 -1.60 -2.23 -21.37
C ASP A 180 -0.57 -3.11 -20.66
N THR A 181 -1.03 -4.14 -19.95
CA THR A 181 -0.15 -4.98 -19.12
C THR A 181 0.75 -5.91 -19.89
N LEU A 182 0.40 -6.24 -21.13
CA LEU A 182 1.23 -7.09 -21.99
C LEU A 182 2.41 -6.32 -22.55
N SER A 183 2.18 -5.13 -23.09
CA SER A 183 3.24 -4.29 -23.65
C SER A 183 4.00 -3.48 -22.60
N GLY A 184 3.42 -3.30 -21.42
CA GLY A 184 3.98 -2.44 -20.36
C GLY A 184 4.02 -0.96 -20.77
N LYS A 185 3.11 -0.51 -21.63
CA LYS A 185 3.11 0.86 -22.17
C LYS A 185 1.78 1.57 -21.94
N VAL A 186 1.84 2.89 -21.82
CA VAL A 186 0.63 3.73 -21.89
C VAL A 186 0.09 3.66 -23.31
N VAL A 187 -1.15 3.20 -23.44
CA VAL A 187 -1.84 3.04 -24.75
C VAL A 187 -2.91 4.08 -24.98
N LYS A 188 -3.36 4.78 -23.94
CA LYS A 188 -4.40 5.80 -24.05
C LYS A 188 -4.31 6.81 -22.92
N THR A 189 -4.59 8.08 -23.25
CA THR A 189 -4.87 9.15 -22.29
C THR A 189 -6.30 9.60 -22.49
N LEU A 190 -7.06 9.71 -21.43
CA LEU A 190 -8.45 10.11 -21.40
C LEU A 190 -8.58 11.39 -20.58
N SER A 191 -9.44 12.30 -21.03
CA SER A 191 -9.79 13.53 -20.30
C SER A 191 -11.30 13.50 -20.01
N PRO A 192 -11.74 12.81 -18.95
CA PRO A 192 -13.17 12.64 -18.66
C PRO A 192 -13.88 13.94 -18.29
N GLY A 193 -13.16 15.03 -18.19
CA GLY A 193 -13.71 16.34 -17.83
C GLY A 193 -13.36 16.73 -16.38
N LYS A 194 -13.67 17.97 -16.05
CA LYS A 194 -13.56 18.45 -14.67
C LYS A 194 -14.75 17.93 -13.88
N ALA A 195 -14.46 17.33 -12.73
CA ALA A 195 -15.47 16.98 -11.74
C ALA A 195 -16.03 18.25 -11.09
#